data_6ec1e508c22c6e284a4dd136be580822
#
_entry.id   6ec1e508c22c6e284a4dd136be580822
#
_cell.length_a   1.000
_cell.length_b   1.000
_cell.length_c   1.000
_cell.angle_alpha   90.00
_cell.angle_beta   90.00
_cell.angle_gamma   90.00
#
_symmetry.space_group_name_H-M   'P 1'
#
loop_
_entity.id
_entity.type
_entity.pdbx_description
1 polymer ?
#
loop_
_entity_poly.entity_id
_entity_poly.type
_entity_poly.pdbx_seq_one_letter_code
_entity_poly.pdbx_strand_id
1 'polypeptide(L)'
;MLNWVRGNAFIPDPKVYWVKPSVKYLLNKIKHHKIEHIITTGPPHSMHLIGLALKKEIPSLKWIADFRDPWSELDLLDEFHLSNSSRKKHQDLEKQVLQNADVALTVSETWVKDLKRLGGNRVELITNGYDTADFDSKPKTHDKFIIGHYGLLNHLRNPKNLWKVLNILCEENTEFNDKLEIHLSGNIDEFIELLTYNVNYKYLFLYCLPCFYMWIKIQFFQFFSPKTLYL
;
A
#
# COMPACT_ATOMS: atom_id res chain seq x y z
N MET A 1 -7.63 -18.61 14.17
CA MET A 1 -9.08 -18.27 14.31
C MET A 1 -9.37 -16.78 14.05
N LEU A 2 -8.69 -15.83 14.69
CA LEU A 2 -8.93 -14.38 14.50
C LEU A 2 -8.75 -13.91 13.04
N ASN A 3 -7.69 -14.33 12.35
CA ASN A 3 -7.45 -13.97 10.94
C ASN A 3 -8.57 -14.47 10.02
N TRP A 4 -9.06 -15.68 10.23
CA TRP A 4 -10.18 -16.21 9.47
C TRP A 4 -11.46 -15.37 9.65
N VAL A 5 -11.81 -15.02 10.88
CA VAL A 5 -12.98 -14.16 11.18
C VAL A 5 -12.79 -12.79 10.52
N ARG A 6 -11.59 -12.21 10.64
CA ARG A 6 -11.28 -10.90 10.04
C ARG A 6 -11.47 -10.91 8.52
N GLY A 7 -11.00 -11.94 7.82
CA GLY A 7 -11.10 -12.02 6.36
C GLY A 7 -12.48 -12.41 5.84
N ASN A 8 -13.26 -13.21 6.61
CA ASN A 8 -14.50 -13.76 6.11
C ASN A 8 -15.77 -13.03 6.60
N ALA A 9 -15.72 -12.38 7.77
CA ALA A 9 -16.85 -11.64 8.33
C ALA A 9 -16.80 -10.14 8.00
N PHE A 10 -15.61 -9.57 7.81
CA PHE A 10 -15.41 -8.13 7.62
C PHE A 10 -14.90 -7.83 6.20
N ILE A 11 -15.77 -7.93 5.20
CA ILE A 11 -15.41 -7.72 3.79
C ILE A 11 -15.88 -6.34 3.33
N PRO A 12 -14.96 -5.51 2.78
CA PRO A 12 -13.57 -5.78 2.42
C PRO A 12 -12.58 -5.68 3.59
N ASP A 13 -12.94 -5.03 4.67
CA ASP A 13 -12.11 -4.77 5.85
C ASP A 13 -12.99 -4.38 7.04
N PRO A 14 -12.44 -4.29 8.28
CA PRO A 14 -13.21 -3.96 9.49
C PRO A 14 -13.90 -2.58 9.47
N LYS A 15 -13.53 -1.68 8.55
CA LYS A 15 -14.18 -0.38 8.41
C LYS A 15 -15.49 -0.43 7.61
N VAL A 16 -15.90 -1.60 7.12
CA VAL A 16 -17.15 -1.79 6.36
C VAL A 16 -18.40 -1.25 7.07
N TYR A 17 -18.42 -1.28 8.38
CA TYR A 17 -19.53 -0.73 9.17
C TYR A 17 -19.65 0.82 9.10
N TRP A 18 -18.58 1.51 8.69
CA TRP A 18 -18.62 2.96 8.49
C TRP A 18 -19.34 3.34 7.20
N VAL A 19 -19.47 2.43 6.25
CA VAL A 19 -20.03 2.75 4.93
C VAL A 19 -21.41 3.40 5.04
N LYS A 20 -22.37 2.72 5.68
CA LYS A 20 -23.75 3.23 5.78
C LYS A 20 -23.87 4.59 6.48
N PRO A 21 -23.30 4.78 7.71
CA PRO A 21 -23.40 6.08 8.39
C PRO A 21 -22.66 7.18 7.63
N SER A 22 -21.49 6.87 7.02
CA SER A 22 -20.76 7.85 6.23
C SER A 22 -21.54 8.30 5.00
N VAL A 23 -22.14 7.38 4.25
CA VAL A 23 -22.96 7.72 3.09
C VAL A 23 -24.10 8.64 3.49
N LYS A 24 -24.84 8.31 4.56
CA LYS A 24 -25.94 9.16 5.06
C LYS A 24 -25.49 10.57 5.40
N TYR A 25 -24.33 10.70 6.07
CA TYR A 25 -23.76 12.00 6.43
C TYR A 25 -23.30 12.78 5.19
N LEU A 26 -22.58 12.13 4.30
CA LEU A 26 -21.94 12.75 3.15
C LEU A 26 -22.95 13.18 2.08
N LEU A 27 -24.05 12.47 1.89
CA LEU A 27 -25.14 12.90 1.00
C LEU A 27 -25.65 14.30 1.35
N ASN A 28 -25.82 14.59 2.65
CA ASN A 28 -26.24 15.92 3.11
C ASN A 28 -25.15 16.96 2.85
N LYS A 29 -23.88 16.64 3.11
CA LYS A 29 -22.76 17.54 2.87
C LYS A 29 -22.57 17.84 1.39
N ILE A 30 -22.62 16.84 0.54
CA ILE A 30 -22.50 16.98 -0.93
C ILE A 30 -23.58 17.93 -1.47
N LYS A 31 -24.83 17.73 -1.06
CA LYS A 31 -25.95 18.58 -1.48
C LYS A 31 -25.80 20.02 -0.95
N HIS A 32 -25.48 20.17 0.35
CA HIS A 32 -25.37 21.49 0.98
C HIS A 32 -24.25 22.34 0.37
N HIS A 33 -23.07 21.73 0.14
CA HIS A 33 -21.87 22.40 -0.37
C HIS A 33 -21.76 22.34 -1.91
N LYS A 34 -22.71 21.72 -2.60
CA LYS A 34 -22.70 21.53 -4.07
C LYS A 34 -21.39 20.89 -4.54
N ILE A 35 -20.97 19.84 -3.85
CA ILE A 35 -19.76 19.07 -4.21
C ILE A 35 -20.05 18.34 -5.53
N GLU A 36 -19.16 18.48 -6.49
CA GLU A 36 -19.27 17.88 -7.83
C GLU A 36 -18.28 16.71 -8.01
N HIS A 37 -17.22 16.67 -7.20
CA HIS A 37 -16.15 15.68 -7.31
C HIS A 37 -15.85 15.07 -5.96
N ILE A 38 -15.65 13.75 -5.93
CA ILE A 38 -15.16 13.04 -4.75
C ILE A 38 -13.93 12.19 -5.10
N ILE A 39 -13.04 12.03 -4.14
CA ILE A 39 -11.92 11.11 -4.22
C ILE A 39 -12.02 10.18 -3.02
N THR A 40 -11.94 8.87 -3.28
CA THR A 40 -11.80 7.86 -2.24
C THR A 40 -10.44 7.22 -2.36
N THR A 41 -9.74 7.00 -1.25
CA THR A 41 -8.42 6.37 -1.27
C THR A 41 -8.41 5.10 -0.40
N GLY A 42 -7.83 4.04 -0.88
CA GLY A 42 -7.74 2.74 -0.21
C GLY A 42 -6.32 2.18 -0.22
N PRO A 43 -5.95 1.36 0.75
CA PRO A 43 -6.72 0.83 1.88
C PRO A 43 -7.04 1.88 2.98
N PRO A 44 -8.12 1.70 3.75
CA PRO A 44 -9.06 0.58 3.71
C PRO A 44 -10.00 0.66 2.51
N HIS A 45 -10.26 -0.49 1.84
CA HIS A 45 -11.04 -0.52 0.60
C HIS A 45 -12.55 -0.30 0.83
N SER A 46 -13.04 -0.40 2.07
CA SER A 46 -14.38 0.05 2.45
C SER A 46 -14.63 1.52 2.13
N MET A 47 -13.59 2.37 2.01
CA MET A 47 -13.72 3.75 1.57
C MET A 47 -14.25 3.84 0.14
N HIS A 48 -13.84 2.92 -0.75
CA HIS A 48 -14.36 2.85 -2.11
C HIS A 48 -15.85 2.43 -2.14
N LEU A 49 -16.31 1.65 -1.16
CA LEU A 49 -17.74 1.32 -1.04
C LEU A 49 -18.59 2.54 -0.67
N ILE A 50 -18.03 3.51 0.06
CA ILE A 50 -18.68 4.81 0.30
C ILE A 50 -18.83 5.54 -1.03
N GLY A 51 -17.73 5.66 -1.80
CA GLY A 51 -17.75 6.29 -3.13
C GLY A 51 -18.76 5.63 -4.08
N LEU A 52 -18.79 4.30 -4.11
CA LEU A 52 -19.72 3.51 -4.91
C LEU A 52 -21.19 3.81 -4.54
N ALA A 53 -21.48 3.86 -3.23
CA ALA A 53 -22.84 4.15 -2.78
C ALA A 53 -23.24 5.60 -3.08
N LEU A 54 -22.33 6.58 -2.88
CA LEU A 54 -22.58 7.98 -3.22
C LEU A 54 -22.80 8.18 -4.72
N LYS A 55 -22.03 7.50 -5.57
CA LYS A 55 -22.16 7.54 -7.03
C LYS A 55 -23.50 6.96 -7.50
N LYS A 56 -24.01 5.90 -6.84
CA LYS A 56 -25.34 5.34 -7.11
C LYS A 56 -26.47 6.30 -6.75
N GLU A 57 -26.34 7.03 -5.64
CA GLU A 57 -27.33 8.02 -5.19
C GLU A 57 -27.28 9.32 -6.01
N ILE A 58 -26.10 9.70 -6.50
CA ILE A 58 -25.86 10.92 -7.27
C ILE A 58 -25.06 10.57 -8.53
N PRO A 59 -25.70 10.12 -9.61
CA PRO A 59 -25.01 9.68 -10.83
C PRO A 59 -24.13 10.75 -11.51
N SER A 60 -24.49 12.03 -11.34
CA SER A 60 -23.70 13.16 -11.86
C SER A 60 -22.40 13.42 -11.11
N LEU A 61 -22.26 12.88 -9.89
CA LEU A 61 -21.06 13.05 -9.07
C LEU A 61 -19.84 12.41 -9.77
N LYS A 62 -18.78 13.17 -9.95
CA LYS A 62 -17.52 12.66 -10.49
C LYS A 62 -16.72 11.99 -9.39
N TRP A 63 -16.35 10.74 -9.59
CA TRP A 63 -15.69 9.92 -8.60
C TRP A 63 -14.36 9.37 -9.08
N ILE A 64 -13.31 9.68 -8.34
CA ILE A 64 -11.96 9.11 -8.51
C ILE A 64 -11.74 8.11 -7.38
N ALA A 65 -11.41 6.87 -7.75
CA ALA A 65 -11.05 5.80 -6.82
C ALA A 65 -9.52 5.59 -6.84
N ASP A 66 -8.82 5.99 -5.78
CA ASP A 66 -7.37 5.91 -5.67
C ASP A 66 -6.96 4.61 -4.97
N PHE A 67 -6.46 3.66 -5.76
CA PHE A 67 -5.94 2.36 -5.32
C PHE A 67 -4.44 2.47 -5.07
N ARG A 68 -4.07 2.83 -3.84
CA ARG A 68 -2.66 2.87 -3.43
C ARG A 68 -2.05 1.48 -3.29
N ASP A 69 -2.88 0.48 -3.03
CA ASP A 69 -2.53 -0.94 -2.97
C ASP A 69 -3.56 -1.79 -3.72
N PRO A 70 -3.20 -2.99 -4.20
CA PRO A 70 -4.14 -3.96 -4.73
C PRO A 70 -5.21 -4.32 -3.68
N TRP A 71 -6.39 -4.73 -4.14
CA TRP A 71 -7.45 -5.15 -3.23
C TRP A 71 -7.61 -6.67 -3.23
N SER A 72 -8.29 -7.25 -4.23
CA SER A 72 -8.59 -8.70 -4.22
C SER A 72 -7.38 -9.57 -4.55
N GLU A 73 -6.34 -9.00 -5.13
CA GLU A 73 -5.07 -9.65 -5.47
C GLU A 73 -3.93 -9.27 -4.51
N LEU A 74 -4.25 -8.74 -3.33
CA LEU A 74 -3.27 -8.46 -2.30
C LEU A 74 -2.82 -9.78 -1.63
N ASP A 75 -1.53 -10.07 -1.65
CA ASP A 75 -0.93 -11.28 -1.03
C ASP A 75 -1.33 -11.46 0.44
N LEU A 76 -1.52 -10.35 1.17
CA LEU A 76 -1.97 -10.36 2.56
C LEU A 76 -3.34 -11.05 2.74
N LEU A 77 -4.19 -11.09 1.71
CA LEU A 77 -5.48 -11.77 1.79
C LEU A 77 -5.34 -13.29 1.93
N ASP A 78 -4.24 -13.88 1.47
CA ASP A 78 -3.97 -15.30 1.61
C ASP A 78 -3.73 -15.68 3.07
N GLU A 79 -3.14 -14.77 3.88
CA GLU A 79 -2.96 -14.93 5.32
C GLU A 79 -4.28 -15.00 6.12
N PHE A 80 -5.37 -14.52 5.53
CA PHE A 80 -6.70 -14.55 6.17
C PHE A 80 -7.47 -15.84 5.92
N HIS A 81 -6.93 -16.79 5.16
CA HIS A 81 -7.58 -18.07 4.85
C HIS A 81 -9.03 -17.88 4.38
N LEU A 82 -9.21 -17.05 3.35
CA LEU A 82 -10.53 -16.73 2.81
C LEU A 82 -11.24 -17.97 2.27
N SER A 83 -12.54 -18.10 2.57
CA SER A 83 -13.41 -19.02 1.86
C SER A 83 -13.58 -18.60 0.40
N ASN A 84 -13.93 -19.53 -0.48
CA ASN A 84 -14.17 -19.22 -1.88
C ASN A 84 -15.26 -18.15 -2.07
N SER A 85 -16.31 -18.19 -1.24
CA SER A 85 -17.37 -17.18 -1.25
C SER A 85 -16.89 -15.80 -0.83
N SER A 86 -16.02 -15.73 0.20
CA SER A 86 -15.44 -14.48 0.64
C SER A 86 -14.48 -13.90 -0.39
N ARG A 87 -13.61 -14.72 -0.98
CA ARG A 87 -12.73 -14.31 -2.08
C ARG A 87 -13.51 -13.77 -3.26
N LYS A 88 -14.57 -14.50 -3.68
CA LYS A 88 -15.46 -14.03 -4.74
C LYS A 88 -16.11 -12.68 -4.38
N LYS A 89 -16.54 -12.50 -3.14
CA LYS A 89 -17.15 -11.24 -2.68
C LYS A 89 -16.17 -10.07 -2.75
N HIS A 90 -14.89 -10.25 -2.39
CA HIS A 90 -13.86 -9.23 -2.59
C HIS A 90 -13.72 -8.85 -4.06
N GLN A 91 -13.62 -9.84 -4.96
CA GLN A 91 -13.49 -9.62 -6.40
C GLN A 91 -14.72 -8.91 -7.00
N ASP A 92 -15.92 -9.33 -6.61
CA ASP A 92 -17.17 -8.73 -7.10
C ASP A 92 -17.32 -7.27 -6.63
N LEU A 93 -16.90 -6.95 -5.40
CA LEU A 93 -16.94 -5.60 -4.87
C LEU A 93 -15.91 -4.70 -5.57
N GLU A 94 -14.68 -5.17 -5.72
CA GLU A 94 -13.62 -4.45 -6.43
C GLU A 94 -14.04 -4.15 -7.87
N LYS A 95 -14.56 -5.16 -8.58
CA LYS A 95 -15.07 -4.99 -9.94
C LYS A 95 -16.18 -3.94 -10.00
N GLN A 96 -17.13 -3.94 -9.05
CA GLN A 96 -18.18 -2.92 -9.01
C GLN A 96 -17.60 -1.52 -8.82
N VAL A 97 -16.60 -1.35 -7.95
CA VAL A 97 -15.90 -0.09 -7.74
C VAL A 97 -15.25 0.37 -9.04
N LEU A 98 -14.45 -0.48 -9.67
CA LEU A 98 -13.73 -0.20 -10.91
C LEU A 98 -14.65 0.16 -12.09
N GLN A 99 -15.80 -0.49 -12.19
CA GLN A 99 -16.79 -0.23 -13.25
C GLN A 99 -17.59 1.06 -13.06
N ASN A 100 -17.75 1.54 -11.82
CA ASN A 100 -18.57 2.70 -11.51
C ASN A 100 -17.76 3.97 -11.21
N ALA A 101 -16.48 3.88 -10.92
CA ALA A 101 -15.60 5.02 -10.80
C ALA A 101 -15.41 5.69 -12.18
N ASP A 102 -15.43 7.02 -12.23
CA ASP A 102 -15.13 7.76 -13.46
C ASP A 102 -13.63 7.59 -13.84
N VAL A 103 -12.76 7.48 -12.81
CA VAL A 103 -11.34 7.18 -12.95
C VAL A 103 -10.89 6.33 -11.76
N ALA A 104 -10.14 5.27 -12.02
CA ALA A 104 -9.35 4.59 -11.01
C ALA A 104 -7.89 5.05 -11.13
N LEU A 105 -7.26 5.39 -10.01
CA LEU A 105 -5.84 5.72 -9.94
C LEU A 105 -5.08 4.57 -9.31
N THR A 106 -3.82 4.39 -9.73
CA THR A 106 -2.89 3.48 -9.07
C THR A 106 -1.44 3.94 -9.25
N VAL A 107 -0.51 3.32 -8.53
CA VAL A 107 0.86 3.81 -8.36
C VAL A 107 1.90 3.07 -9.20
N SER A 108 1.53 1.99 -9.93
CA SER A 108 2.46 1.24 -10.76
C SER A 108 1.84 0.81 -12.09
N GLU A 109 2.67 0.68 -13.12
CA GLU A 109 2.23 0.21 -14.46
C GLU A 109 1.66 -1.21 -14.44
N THR A 110 2.19 -2.08 -13.58
CA THR A 110 1.67 -3.44 -13.41
C THR A 110 0.24 -3.40 -12.90
N TRP A 111 -0.01 -2.60 -11.87
CA TRP A 111 -1.35 -2.47 -11.31
C TRP A 111 -2.33 -1.78 -12.26
N VAL A 112 -1.87 -0.89 -13.14
CA VAL A 112 -2.72 -0.36 -14.22
C VAL A 112 -3.27 -1.49 -15.09
N LYS A 113 -2.41 -2.45 -15.48
CA LYS A 113 -2.80 -3.61 -16.29
C LYS A 113 -3.76 -4.52 -15.53
N ASP A 114 -3.48 -4.76 -14.25
CA ASP A 114 -4.31 -5.62 -13.40
C ASP A 114 -5.69 -5.02 -13.14
N LEU A 115 -5.77 -3.74 -12.78
CA LEU A 115 -7.06 -3.07 -12.56
C LEU A 115 -7.90 -2.99 -13.85
N LYS A 116 -7.26 -2.81 -15.03
CA LYS A 116 -7.96 -2.90 -16.32
C LYS A 116 -8.52 -4.31 -16.56
N ARG A 117 -7.72 -5.35 -16.30
CA ARG A 117 -8.14 -6.75 -16.41
C ARG A 117 -9.30 -7.09 -15.45
N LEU A 118 -9.31 -6.50 -14.25
CA LEU A 118 -10.38 -6.66 -13.24
C LEU A 118 -11.65 -5.87 -13.58
N GLY A 119 -11.65 -5.04 -14.60
CA GLY A 119 -12.84 -4.35 -15.11
C GLY A 119 -12.82 -2.83 -15.00
N GLY A 120 -11.66 -2.22 -14.77
CA GLY A 120 -11.48 -0.77 -14.77
C GLY A 120 -11.68 -0.18 -16.17
N ASN A 121 -12.69 0.69 -16.33
CA ASN A 121 -12.97 1.36 -17.59
C ASN A 121 -11.91 2.41 -17.95
N ARG A 122 -11.49 3.18 -16.95
CA ARG A 122 -10.44 4.18 -17.07
C ARG A 122 -9.52 4.06 -15.87
N VAL A 123 -8.27 3.63 -16.10
CA VAL A 123 -7.23 3.47 -15.08
C VAL A 123 -6.04 4.32 -15.47
N GLU A 124 -5.65 5.22 -14.60
CA GLU A 124 -4.55 6.16 -14.80
C GLU A 124 -3.42 5.88 -13.77
N LEU A 125 -2.20 6.13 -14.19
CA LEU A 125 -1.01 5.99 -13.36
C LEU A 125 -0.65 7.34 -12.72
N ILE A 126 -0.60 7.37 -11.40
CA ILE A 126 0.04 8.45 -10.64
C ILE A 126 0.97 7.80 -9.62
N THR A 127 2.26 7.83 -9.91
CA THR A 127 3.28 7.23 -9.03
C THR A 127 3.41 8.00 -7.71
N ASN A 128 3.91 7.34 -6.67
CA ASN A 128 4.33 8.04 -5.48
C ASN A 128 5.43 9.05 -5.82
N GLY A 129 5.35 10.22 -5.21
CA GLY A 129 6.34 11.28 -5.35
C GLY A 129 7.34 11.31 -4.19
N TYR A 130 8.28 12.21 -4.27
CA TYR A 130 9.23 12.55 -3.20
C TYR A 130 9.44 14.05 -3.16
N ASP A 131 9.82 14.58 -2.01
CA ASP A 131 10.21 15.99 -1.90
C ASP A 131 11.71 16.11 -2.19
N THR A 132 12.05 16.93 -3.19
CA THR A 132 13.45 17.17 -3.56
C THR A 132 14.25 17.82 -2.45
N ALA A 133 13.61 18.60 -1.58
CA ALA A 133 14.26 19.24 -0.43
C ALA A 133 14.75 18.22 0.62
N ASP A 134 14.17 17.00 0.64
CA ASP A 134 14.64 15.92 1.53
C ASP A 134 16.01 15.35 1.10
N PHE A 135 16.50 15.68 -0.10
CA PHE A 135 17.71 15.12 -0.71
C PHE A 135 18.85 16.12 -0.91
N ASP A 136 18.86 17.22 -0.16
CA ASP A 136 19.89 18.29 -0.26
C ASP A 136 21.29 17.86 0.21
N SER A 137 21.44 16.69 0.81
CA SER A 137 22.72 16.18 1.24
C SER A 137 23.50 15.50 0.11
N LYS A 138 24.75 15.93 -0.10
CA LYS A 138 25.66 15.20 -1.00
C LYS A 138 25.81 13.74 -0.55
N PRO A 139 25.79 12.78 -1.46
CA PRO A 139 26.03 11.39 -1.11
C PRO A 139 27.35 11.24 -0.38
N LYS A 140 27.33 10.56 0.77
CA LYS A 140 28.57 10.22 1.48
C LYS A 140 29.22 9.04 0.75
N THR A 141 30.51 9.16 0.45
CA THR A 141 31.31 8.03 -0.02
C THR A 141 31.64 7.13 1.16
N HIS A 142 31.53 5.83 0.97
CA HIS A 142 31.86 4.82 1.95
C HIS A 142 32.90 3.86 1.36
N ASP A 143 33.86 3.42 2.18
CA ASP A 143 34.82 2.36 1.81
C ASP A 143 34.18 0.97 1.83
N LYS A 144 32.97 0.89 2.37
CA LYS A 144 32.17 -0.33 2.50
C LYS A 144 31.12 -0.43 1.41
N PHE A 145 30.80 -1.67 1.02
CA PHE A 145 29.66 -1.98 0.19
C PHE A 145 28.43 -2.21 1.08
N ILE A 146 27.56 -1.22 1.12
CA ILE A 146 26.42 -1.21 2.04
C ILE A 146 25.14 -1.58 1.29
N ILE A 147 24.44 -2.63 1.79
CA ILE A 147 23.08 -2.96 1.38
C ILE A 147 22.13 -2.53 2.50
N GLY A 148 21.29 -1.52 2.24
CA GLY A 148 20.34 -0.99 3.22
C GLY A 148 18.91 -1.40 2.94
N HIS A 149 18.18 -1.86 3.99
CA HIS A 149 16.72 -2.02 3.94
C HIS A 149 16.09 -1.23 5.08
N TYR A 150 15.13 -0.38 4.73
CA TYR A 150 14.42 0.51 5.65
C TYR A 150 12.91 0.23 5.57
N GLY A 151 12.34 -0.38 6.61
CA GLY A 151 10.91 -0.69 6.66
C GLY A 151 10.58 -2.08 7.20
N LEU A 152 9.43 -2.61 6.80
CA LEU A 152 8.96 -3.92 7.21
C LEU A 152 9.67 -5.03 6.42
N LEU A 153 10.38 -5.92 7.10
CA LEU A 153 10.98 -7.13 6.56
C LEU A 153 10.39 -8.35 7.27
N ASN A 154 9.34 -8.90 6.71
CA ASN A 154 8.66 -10.10 7.21
C ASN A 154 8.87 -11.29 6.26
N HIS A 155 8.28 -12.45 6.61
CA HIS A 155 8.41 -13.68 5.83
C HIS A 155 7.96 -13.53 4.36
N LEU A 156 6.98 -12.66 4.03
CA LEU A 156 6.53 -12.39 2.66
C LEU A 156 7.53 -11.54 1.86
N ARG A 157 8.32 -10.72 2.55
CA ARG A 157 9.30 -9.79 1.97
C ARG A 157 10.74 -10.27 2.11
N ASN A 158 10.95 -11.48 2.64
CA ASN A 158 12.26 -12.04 2.86
C ASN A 158 12.93 -12.47 1.54
N PRO A 159 14.01 -11.80 1.08
CA PRO A 159 14.70 -12.11 -0.16
C PRO A 159 15.67 -13.29 0.03
N LYS A 160 15.15 -14.49 0.30
CA LYS A 160 15.94 -15.70 0.61
C LYS A 160 17.08 -15.98 -0.37
N ASN A 161 16.86 -15.72 -1.67
CA ASN A 161 17.87 -15.92 -2.69
C ASN A 161 19.00 -14.89 -2.58
N LEU A 162 18.72 -13.66 -2.17
CA LEU A 162 19.74 -12.64 -1.93
C LEU A 162 20.71 -13.13 -0.85
N TRP A 163 20.18 -13.60 0.27
CA TRP A 163 21.02 -14.10 1.38
C TRP A 163 21.93 -15.25 0.95
N LYS A 164 21.39 -16.20 0.17
CA LYS A 164 22.19 -17.32 -0.37
C LYS A 164 23.31 -16.84 -1.28
N VAL A 165 23.03 -15.91 -2.20
CA VAL A 165 24.03 -15.38 -3.13
C VAL A 165 25.09 -14.58 -2.39
N LEU A 166 24.71 -13.75 -1.42
CA LEU A 166 25.67 -13.00 -0.61
C LEU A 166 26.59 -13.92 0.18
N ASN A 167 26.07 -15.03 0.73
CA ASN A 167 26.90 -16.02 1.40
C ASN A 167 27.97 -16.62 0.47
N ILE A 168 27.56 -17.07 -0.73
CA ILE A 168 28.48 -17.62 -1.73
C ILE A 168 29.54 -16.59 -2.10
N LEU A 169 29.15 -15.35 -2.36
CA LEU A 169 30.09 -14.28 -2.70
C LEU A 169 31.09 -13.98 -1.58
N CYS A 170 30.64 -14.02 -0.32
CA CYS A 170 31.52 -13.84 0.84
C CYS A 170 32.50 -14.98 1.00
N GLU A 171 32.08 -16.23 0.71
CA GLU A 171 32.97 -17.42 0.75
C GLU A 171 34.00 -17.40 -0.38
N GLU A 172 33.60 -16.96 -1.58
CA GLU A 172 34.46 -16.95 -2.77
C GLU A 172 35.40 -15.73 -2.84
N ASN A 173 35.06 -14.63 -2.15
CA ASN A 173 35.78 -13.35 -2.25
C ASN A 173 35.95 -12.69 -0.89
N THR A 174 37.16 -12.80 -0.33
CA THR A 174 37.51 -12.22 0.98
C THR A 174 37.41 -10.69 0.99
N GLU A 175 37.80 -9.99 -0.09
CA GLU A 175 37.67 -8.54 -0.18
C GLU A 175 36.21 -8.11 -0.14
N PHE A 176 35.33 -8.83 -0.81
CA PHE A 176 33.88 -8.57 -0.77
C PHE A 176 33.33 -8.81 0.64
N ASN A 177 33.74 -9.92 1.29
CA ASN A 177 33.35 -10.24 2.65
C ASN A 177 33.77 -9.16 3.66
N ASP A 178 34.99 -8.62 3.51
CA ASP A 178 35.50 -7.58 4.38
C ASP A 178 34.81 -6.21 4.18
N LYS A 179 34.28 -5.97 2.99
CA LYS A 179 33.61 -4.71 2.63
C LYS A 179 32.11 -4.74 2.77
N LEU A 180 31.47 -5.90 2.74
CA LEU A 180 30.02 -6.00 2.82
C LEU A 180 29.49 -5.61 4.20
N GLU A 181 28.53 -4.72 4.21
CA GLU A 181 27.70 -4.39 5.38
C GLU A 181 26.21 -4.45 5.00
N ILE A 182 25.39 -5.06 5.86
CA ILE A 182 23.94 -5.10 5.69
C ILE A 182 23.31 -4.28 6.80
N HIS A 183 22.60 -3.22 6.40
CA HIS A 183 21.92 -2.31 7.32
C HIS A 183 20.42 -2.55 7.23
N LEU A 184 19.83 -3.11 8.29
CA LEU A 184 18.39 -3.35 8.38
C LEU A 184 17.80 -2.40 9.42
N SER A 185 16.77 -1.63 9.04
CA SER A 185 16.11 -0.69 9.94
C SER A 185 14.60 -0.78 9.77
N GLY A 186 13.87 -0.99 10.87
CA GLY A 186 12.41 -1.10 10.87
C GLY A 186 11.92 -2.31 11.63
N ASN A 187 10.73 -2.79 11.31
CA ASN A 187 10.17 -3.98 11.93
C ASN A 187 10.61 -5.24 11.17
N ILE A 188 11.49 -6.00 11.78
CA ILE A 188 12.12 -7.22 11.21
C ILE A 188 11.60 -8.42 11.96
N ASP A 189 11.18 -9.45 11.22
CA ASP A 189 10.73 -10.72 11.77
C ASP A 189 11.93 -11.46 12.41
N GLU A 190 11.77 -11.94 13.65
CA GLU A 190 12.80 -12.68 14.40
C GLU A 190 13.39 -13.87 13.61
N PHE A 191 12.57 -14.53 12.77
CA PHE A 191 13.04 -15.63 11.93
C PHE A 191 14.04 -15.15 10.85
N ILE A 192 13.95 -13.92 10.39
CA ILE A 192 14.91 -13.34 9.44
C ILE A 192 16.20 -12.98 10.17
N GLU A 193 16.11 -12.47 11.39
CA GLU A 193 17.28 -12.24 12.24
C GLU A 193 18.11 -13.51 12.40
N LEU A 194 17.48 -14.65 12.71
CA LEU A 194 18.16 -15.94 12.87
C LEU A 194 18.85 -16.44 11.59
N LEU A 195 18.27 -16.22 10.42
CA LEU A 195 18.88 -16.62 9.14
C LEU A 195 20.11 -15.77 8.80
N THR A 196 20.21 -14.59 9.34
CA THR A 196 21.32 -13.67 9.13
C THR A 196 22.46 -13.89 10.14
N TYR A 197 22.23 -14.51 11.29
CA TYR A 197 23.25 -14.83 12.31
C TYR A 197 24.34 -15.83 11.87
N ASN A 198 24.09 -16.63 10.84
CA ASN A 198 25.03 -17.63 10.33
C ASN A 198 26.09 -17.09 9.36
N VAL A 199 26.12 -15.79 9.14
CA VAL A 199 27.08 -15.12 8.25
C VAL A 199 27.79 -14.02 9.05
N ASN A 200 29.08 -13.79 8.81
CA ASN A 200 29.90 -12.75 9.46
C ASN A 200 29.44 -11.32 9.11
N TYR A 201 28.14 -11.03 9.24
CA TYR A 201 27.59 -9.70 8.95
C TYR A 201 27.71 -8.78 10.18
N LYS A 202 28.17 -7.57 9.95
CA LYS A 202 28.05 -6.48 10.95
C LYS A 202 26.66 -5.88 10.83
N TYR A 203 25.80 -6.10 11.83
CA TYR A 203 24.46 -5.53 11.88
C TYR A 203 24.45 -4.18 12.59
N LEU A 204 23.80 -3.22 12.01
CA LEU A 204 23.40 -1.99 12.69
C LEU A 204 21.88 -1.98 12.83
N PHE A 205 21.36 -2.41 13.97
CA PHE A 205 19.94 -2.25 14.30
C PHE A 205 19.71 -0.80 14.75
N LEU A 206 19.13 0.01 13.88
CA LEU A 206 18.60 1.32 14.26
C LEU A 206 17.08 1.20 14.43
N TYR A 207 16.64 0.97 15.66
CA TYR A 207 15.24 1.17 16.03
C TYR A 207 14.95 2.68 16.02
N CYS A 208 14.43 3.20 14.92
CA CYS A 208 13.93 4.56 14.86
C CYS A 208 12.40 4.55 14.88
N LEU A 209 11.82 4.66 16.06
CA LEU A 209 10.37 4.73 16.29
C LEU A 209 9.65 6.01 15.80
N PRO A 210 10.29 7.18 15.54
CA PRO A 210 9.55 8.40 15.20
C PRO A 210 9.31 8.67 13.71
N CYS A 211 9.98 8.02 12.76
CA CYS A 211 9.94 8.44 11.35
C CYS A 211 8.67 8.04 10.59
N PHE A 212 7.84 7.16 11.13
CA PHE A 212 6.67 6.62 10.40
C PHE A 212 5.46 7.56 10.34
N TYR A 213 5.39 8.60 11.20
CA TYR A 213 4.22 9.48 11.30
C TYR A 213 4.28 10.75 10.43
N MET A 214 5.42 11.10 9.87
CA MET A 214 5.60 12.38 9.16
C MET A 214 5.30 12.33 7.64
N TRP A 215 5.21 11.15 7.05
CA TRP A 215 5.14 10.98 5.58
C TRP A 215 3.77 11.15 4.94
N ILE A 216 2.68 11.13 5.71
CA ILE A 216 1.30 11.13 5.17
C ILE A 216 0.72 12.55 4.97
N LYS A 217 1.36 13.61 5.45
CA LYS A 217 0.69 14.93 5.56
C LYS A 217 0.87 15.92 4.41
N ILE A 218 1.71 15.70 3.42
CA ILE A 218 2.15 16.83 2.56
C ILE A 218 1.67 16.84 1.11
N GLN A 219 1.19 15.77 0.49
CA GLN A 219 1.07 15.74 -0.98
C GLN A 219 -0.30 15.98 -1.61
N PHE A 220 -1.39 16.20 -0.89
CA PHE A 220 -2.71 16.29 -1.53
C PHE A 220 -3.35 17.69 -1.62
N PHE A 221 -2.73 18.74 -1.07
CA PHE A 221 -3.44 20.02 -0.89
C PHE A 221 -3.35 21.04 -2.04
N GLN A 222 -2.56 20.84 -3.08
CA GLN A 222 -2.28 21.91 -4.07
C GLN A 222 -3.04 21.87 -5.41
N PHE A 223 -3.80 20.82 -5.72
CA PHE A 223 -4.32 20.66 -7.09
C PHE A 223 -5.84 20.65 -7.27
N PHE A 224 -6.64 20.85 -6.23
CA PHE A 224 -8.08 20.64 -6.35
C PHE A 224 -8.93 21.86 -6.05
N SER A 225 -9.98 22.00 -6.86
CA SER A 225 -11.05 22.99 -6.70
C SER A 225 -11.71 22.89 -5.32
N PRO A 226 -12.20 23.99 -4.73
CA PRO A 226 -12.95 23.99 -3.47
C PRO A 226 -14.22 23.12 -3.45
N LYS A 227 -14.62 22.56 -4.61
CA LYS A 227 -15.77 21.66 -4.77
C LYS A 227 -15.39 20.16 -4.72
N THR A 228 -14.16 19.81 -4.33
CA THR A 228 -13.69 18.41 -4.23
C THR A 228 -13.64 17.96 -2.77
N LEU A 229 -14.22 16.82 -2.46
CA LEU A 229 -14.20 16.18 -1.15
C LEU A 229 -13.32 14.94 -1.16
N TYR A 230 -12.38 14.87 -0.23
CA TYR A 230 -11.53 13.70 0.01
C TYR A 230 -12.13 12.80 1.10
N LEU A 231 -12.16 11.52 0.85
CA LEU A 231 -12.67 10.47 1.75
C LEU A 231 -11.64 9.37 2.00
#